data_619c3ef8ea2516e38a8a986c3d3373c4
#
_entry.id   619c3ef8ea2516e38a8a986c3d3373c4
#
_cell.length_a   1.000
_cell.length_b   1.000
_cell.length_c   1.000
_cell.angle_alpha   90.00
_cell.angle_beta   90.00
_cell.angle_gamma   90.00
#
_symmetry.space_group_name_H-M   'P 1'
#
loop_
_entity.id
_entity.type
_entity.pdbx_description
1 polymer ?
#
loop_
_entity_poly.entity_id
_entity_poly.type
_entity_poly.pdbx_seq_one_letter_code
_entity_poly.pdbx_strand_id
1 'polypeptide(L)'
;ISIHDLDFNTPHLGQIAKIGLIIAIIALTEAIAVGRSFAGIKGYRLDGNKEMMAIGFSNVIGSFTSCYAATGSFSRTAVNFAAGCETAMSNIVMSVTVFVALECLTRLLYYTPIAILASIILSALPGLIDINEAIHIWKVDKFDFLALIGAFIGVLFASVEIGLLVAVVISFAKIILISVRPGIETLRRMPGTDIFADTNQYPMTVKTPGVLIFRVKSALLCFANASSIEERIMGCVNEEEEEENIKSNAKRKILFVVLDMSNLINVDTSGITALAELHNNLTQAGVELVLVNPKWEVIHKLNQAGFVSKIGGKVYMTIEEAIDACFGLKV
;
A
#
# COMPACT_ATOMS: atom_id res chain seq x y z
N ILE A 1 9.15 -28.95 35.09
CA ILE A 1 8.58 -27.58 35.07
C ILE A 1 9.73 -26.67 35.46
N SER A 2 10.28 -25.89 34.47
CA SER A 2 11.51 -25.09 34.62
C SER A 2 11.28 -23.74 35.33
N ILE A 3 10.31 -23.61 36.21
CA ILE A 3 10.03 -22.35 36.91
C ILE A 3 11.18 -21.96 37.87
N HIS A 4 11.96 -22.94 38.35
CA HIS A 4 13.10 -22.72 39.25
C HIS A 4 14.35 -22.15 38.55
N ASP A 5 14.42 -22.24 37.23
CA ASP A 5 15.58 -21.80 36.45
C ASP A 5 15.40 -20.40 35.85
N LEU A 6 14.29 -19.72 36.16
CA LEU A 6 14.03 -18.34 35.72
C LEU A 6 14.82 -17.34 36.58
N ASP A 7 16.05 -17.06 36.18
CA ASP A 7 16.85 -16.02 36.81
C ASP A 7 16.70 -14.69 36.03
N PHE A 8 15.92 -13.78 36.62
CA PHE A 8 15.69 -12.45 36.06
C PHE A 8 16.85 -11.46 36.31
N ASN A 9 17.86 -11.88 37.03
CA ASN A 9 18.97 -11.02 37.44
C ASN A 9 20.22 -11.16 36.54
N THR A 10 20.07 -11.71 35.34
CA THR A 10 21.18 -11.93 34.43
C THR A 10 21.63 -10.66 33.73
N PRO A 11 22.95 -10.39 33.57
CA PRO A 11 23.49 -9.24 32.83
C PRO A 11 23.12 -9.27 31.36
N HIS A 12 22.55 -10.35 30.87
CA HIS A 12 22.13 -10.57 29.46
C HIS A 12 20.66 -10.30 29.17
N LEU A 13 19.88 -9.79 30.13
CA LEU A 13 18.43 -9.58 29.98
C LEU A 13 18.10 -8.70 28.75
N GLY A 14 18.89 -7.67 28.49
CA GLY A 14 18.72 -6.81 27.31
C GLY A 14 18.96 -7.54 25.99
N GLN A 15 19.92 -8.46 25.94
CA GLN A 15 20.18 -9.28 24.74
C GLN A 15 19.06 -10.30 24.51
N ILE A 16 18.61 -10.94 25.60
CA ILE A 16 17.50 -11.90 25.56
C ILE A 16 16.21 -11.21 25.08
N ALA A 17 15.91 -10.03 25.60
CA ALA A 17 14.74 -9.25 25.18
C ALA A 17 14.80 -8.87 23.70
N LYS A 18 15.97 -8.45 23.20
CA LYS A 18 16.18 -8.14 21.78
C LYS A 18 15.96 -9.37 20.89
N ILE A 19 16.55 -10.51 21.26
CA ILE A 19 16.39 -11.77 20.51
C ILE A 19 14.93 -12.22 20.56
N GLY A 20 14.29 -12.15 21.73
CA GLY A 20 12.88 -12.49 21.89
C GLY A 20 11.95 -11.64 21.04
N LEU A 21 12.22 -10.33 20.90
CA LEU A 21 11.45 -9.45 20.04
C LEU A 21 11.60 -9.83 18.55
N ILE A 22 12.81 -10.11 18.10
CA ILE A 22 13.08 -10.54 16.72
C ILE A 22 12.35 -11.85 16.43
N ILE A 23 12.48 -12.85 17.31
CA ILE A 23 11.77 -14.15 17.18
C ILE A 23 10.26 -13.94 17.14
N ALA A 24 9.70 -13.07 17.99
CA ALA A 24 8.28 -12.79 18.00
C ALA A 24 7.80 -12.19 16.67
N ILE A 25 8.52 -11.21 16.11
CA ILE A 25 8.17 -10.60 14.82
C ILE A 25 8.19 -11.64 13.70
N ILE A 26 9.24 -12.47 13.63
CA ILE A 26 9.38 -13.51 12.60
C ILE A 26 8.27 -14.55 12.76
N ALA A 27 8.06 -15.06 13.96
CA ALA A 27 7.04 -16.07 14.26
C ALA A 27 5.62 -15.60 13.89
N LEU A 28 5.29 -14.37 14.26
CA LEU A 28 3.98 -13.77 13.93
C LEU A 28 3.82 -13.54 12.44
N THR A 29 4.85 -13.03 11.76
CA THR A 29 4.82 -12.80 10.31
C THR A 29 4.62 -14.12 9.55
N GLU A 30 5.37 -15.14 9.89
CA GLU A 30 5.26 -16.47 9.29
C GLU A 30 3.88 -17.09 9.51
N ALA A 31 3.38 -17.08 10.74
CA ALA A 31 2.09 -17.66 11.07
C ALA A 31 0.93 -16.93 10.36
N ILE A 32 0.96 -15.61 10.31
CA ILE A 32 -0.05 -14.82 9.60
C ILE A 32 0.03 -15.05 8.09
N ALA A 33 1.24 -15.18 7.53
CA ALA A 33 1.42 -15.45 6.10
C ALA A 33 0.84 -16.82 5.73
N VAL A 34 1.19 -17.87 6.49
CA VAL A 34 0.62 -19.22 6.32
C VAL A 34 -0.89 -19.20 6.47
N GLY A 35 -1.39 -18.59 7.55
CA GLY A 35 -2.82 -18.51 7.81
C GLY A 35 -3.60 -17.82 6.70
N ARG A 36 -3.10 -16.69 6.17
CA ARG A 36 -3.73 -15.96 5.05
C ARG A 36 -3.74 -16.75 3.77
N SER A 37 -2.66 -17.44 3.43
CA SER A 37 -2.58 -18.28 2.22
C SER A 37 -3.66 -19.35 2.21
N PHE A 38 -3.79 -20.12 3.30
CA PHE A 38 -4.78 -21.19 3.38
C PHE A 38 -6.20 -20.68 3.63
N ALA A 39 -6.38 -19.54 4.32
CA ALA A 39 -7.66 -18.87 4.46
C ALA A 39 -8.21 -18.41 3.09
N GLY A 40 -7.35 -17.89 2.23
CA GLY A 40 -7.70 -17.53 0.85
C GLY A 40 -8.20 -18.73 0.04
N ILE A 41 -7.52 -19.86 0.12
CA ILE A 41 -7.90 -21.10 -0.58
C ILE A 41 -9.23 -21.65 -0.06
N LYS A 42 -9.47 -21.62 1.25
CA LYS A 42 -10.70 -22.14 1.88
C LYS A 42 -11.85 -21.12 1.94
N GLY A 43 -11.62 -19.87 1.56
CA GLY A 43 -12.65 -18.83 1.50
C GLY A 43 -13.12 -18.30 2.85
N TYR A 44 -12.30 -18.39 3.91
CA TYR A 44 -12.61 -17.76 5.21
C TYR A 44 -11.69 -16.58 5.50
N ARG A 45 -12.09 -15.74 6.47
CA ARG A 45 -11.29 -14.59 6.91
C ARG A 45 -10.46 -14.94 8.14
N LEU A 46 -9.16 -14.70 8.06
CA LEU A 46 -8.25 -14.82 9.19
C LEU A 46 -8.31 -13.55 10.04
N ASP A 47 -8.53 -13.71 11.34
CA ASP A 47 -8.41 -12.64 12.33
C ASP A 47 -6.98 -12.63 12.90
N GLY A 48 -6.16 -11.69 12.41
CA GLY A 48 -4.77 -11.58 12.81
C GLY A 48 -4.57 -11.34 14.33
N ASN A 49 -5.50 -10.67 14.98
CA ASN A 49 -5.40 -10.45 16.44
C ASN A 49 -5.58 -11.74 17.22
N LYS A 50 -6.54 -12.59 16.81
CA LYS A 50 -6.75 -13.90 17.44
C LYS A 50 -5.58 -14.84 17.21
N GLU A 51 -4.98 -14.82 16.00
CA GLU A 51 -3.78 -15.60 15.70
C GLU A 51 -2.59 -15.16 16.56
N MET A 52 -2.35 -13.84 16.69
CA MET A 52 -1.29 -13.32 17.56
C MET A 52 -1.48 -13.75 19.00
N MET A 53 -2.70 -13.66 19.53
CA MET A 53 -3.02 -14.11 20.89
C MET A 53 -2.79 -15.61 21.06
N ALA A 54 -3.24 -16.44 20.10
CA ALA A 54 -3.09 -17.88 20.16
C ALA A 54 -1.61 -18.31 20.19
N ILE A 55 -0.79 -17.71 19.30
CA ILE A 55 0.65 -17.98 19.25
C ILE A 55 1.34 -17.49 20.53
N GLY A 56 0.97 -16.30 21.02
CA GLY A 56 1.50 -15.78 22.28
C GLY A 56 1.21 -16.71 23.44
N PHE A 57 -0.04 -17.13 23.63
CA PHE A 57 -0.42 -18.07 24.68
C PHE A 57 0.29 -19.43 24.53
N SER A 58 0.38 -19.96 23.31
CA SER A 58 1.09 -21.23 23.07
C SER A 58 2.55 -21.14 23.48
N ASN A 59 3.24 -20.04 23.16
CA ASN A 59 4.64 -19.85 23.53
C ASN A 59 4.83 -19.61 25.03
N VAL A 60 3.93 -18.86 25.67
CA VAL A 60 3.96 -18.68 27.12
C VAL A 60 3.78 -20.03 27.84
N ILE A 61 2.80 -20.85 27.45
CA ILE A 61 2.61 -22.17 28.04
C ILE A 61 3.81 -23.08 27.75
N GLY A 62 4.33 -23.05 26.52
CA GLY A 62 5.51 -23.80 26.11
C GLY A 62 6.76 -23.44 26.91
N SER A 63 6.92 -22.19 27.32
CA SER A 63 8.07 -21.75 28.13
C SER A 63 8.16 -22.45 29.49
N PHE A 64 7.02 -22.82 30.09
CA PHE A 64 7.00 -23.58 31.34
C PHE A 64 7.44 -25.05 31.21
N THR A 65 7.49 -25.55 29.99
CA THR A 65 7.91 -26.91 29.65
C THR A 65 9.24 -26.97 28.91
N SER A 66 10.01 -25.87 28.92
CA SER A 66 11.31 -25.75 28.25
C SER A 66 11.21 -25.97 26.72
N CYS A 67 10.07 -25.64 26.14
CA CYS A 67 9.88 -25.69 24.68
C CYS A 67 10.57 -24.52 23.98
N TYR A 68 11.02 -24.75 22.74
CA TYR A 68 11.45 -23.69 21.85
C TYR A 68 10.26 -22.83 21.43
N ALA A 69 10.55 -21.60 20.94
CA ALA A 69 9.52 -20.76 20.37
C ALA A 69 8.84 -21.47 19.17
N ALA A 70 7.51 -21.59 19.26
CA ALA A 70 6.69 -22.23 18.26
C ALA A 70 6.05 -21.19 17.33
N THR A 71 5.99 -21.50 16.03
CA THR A 71 5.34 -20.69 15.00
C THR A 71 4.54 -21.57 14.05
N GLY A 72 3.78 -20.95 13.14
CA GLY A 72 3.13 -21.62 12.02
C GLY A 72 4.17 -22.30 11.11
N SER A 73 3.81 -23.41 10.52
CA SER A 73 4.67 -24.11 9.57
C SER A 73 3.95 -24.29 8.25
N PHE A 74 4.50 -23.70 7.19
CA PHE A 74 3.91 -23.78 5.85
C PHE A 74 3.82 -25.22 5.36
N SER A 75 4.91 -25.99 5.45
CA SER A 75 4.97 -27.38 4.99
C SER A 75 4.01 -28.30 5.75
N ARG A 76 3.97 -28.20 7.07
CA ARG A 76 3.04 -29.03 7.89
C ARG A 76 1.58 -28.65 7.63
N THR A 77 1.28 -27.38 7.47
CA THR A 77 -0.07 -26.92 7.14
C THR A 77 -0.46 -27.38 5.74
N ALA A 78 0.46 -27.35 4.76
CA ALA A 78 0.20 -27.84 3.43
C ALA A 78 -0.11 -29.36 3.40
N VAL A 79 0.65 -30.15 4.14
CA VAL A 79 0.39 -31.61 4.27
C VAL A 79 -0.95 -31.86 4.95
N ASN A 80 -1.26 -31.15 6.03
CA ASN A 80 -2.53 -31.26 6.74
C ASN A 80 -3.73 -30.87 5.85
N PHE A 81 -3.55 -29.82 5.05
CA PHE A 81 -4.52 -29.39 4.06
C PHE A 81 -4.72 -30.43 2.94
N ALA A 82 -3.63 -30.94 2.36
CA ALA A 82 -3.66 -31.95 1.31
C ALA A 82 -4.27 -33.28 1.80
N ALA A 83 -4.12 -33.59 3.08
CA ALA A 83 -4.77 -34.74 3.74
C ALA A 83 -6.29 -34.55 3.95
N GLY A 84 -6.86 -33.41 3.59
CA GLY A 84 -8.28 -33.13 3.71
C GLY A 84 -8.74 -32.85 5.16
N CYS A 85 -7.85 -32.40 6.03
CA CYS A 85 -8.21 -32.09 7.42
C CYS A 85 -9.06 -30.82 7.50
N GLU A 86 -10.20 -30.91 8.23
CA GLU A 86 -11.15 -29.80 8.36
C GLU A 86 -11.23 -29.23 9.77
N THR A 87 -10.73 -29.96 10.78
CA THR A 87 -10.87 -29.56 12.17
C THR A 87 -9.53 -29.51 12.91
N ALA A 88 -9.49 -28.78 14.02
CA ALA A 88 -8.33 -28.70 14.90
C ALA A 88 -7.98 -30.04 15.57
N MET A 89 -8.87 -31.04 15.52
CA MET A 89 -8.60 -32.40 16.03
C MET A 89 -7.42 -33.05 15.33
N SER A 90 -7.13 -32.72 14.06
CA SER A 90 -5.94 -33.20 13.35
C SER A 90 -4.64 -32.83 14.08
N ASN A 91 -4.56 -31.65 14.68
CA ASN A 91 -3.39 -31.21 15.45
C ASN A 91 -3.22 -32.02 16.76
N ILE A 92 -4.34 -32.38 17.39
CA ILE A 92 -4.30 -33.24 18.60
C ILE A 92 -3.79 -34.64 18.25
N VAL A 93 -4.35 -35.23 17.16
CA VAL A 93 -3.92 -36.54 16.66
C VAL A 93 -2.44 -36.49 16.29
N MET A 94 -2.00 -35.45 15.58
CA MET A 94 -0.60 -35.23 15.23
C MET A 94 0.29 -35.16 16.47
N SER A 95 -0.12 -34.42 17.51
CA SER A 95 0.65 -34.31 18.76
C SER A 95 0.78 -35.63 19.48
N VAL A 96 -0.30 -36.41 19.56
CA VAL A 96 -0.28 -37.75 20.12
C VAL A 96 0.62 -38.68 19.32
N THR A 97 0.52 -38.64 17.99
CA THR A 97 1.36 -39.45 17.09
C THR A 97 2.84 -39.13 17.28
N VAL A 98 3.19 -37.84 17.34
CA VAL A 98 4.58 -37.41 17.60
C VAL A 98 5.05 -37.86 18.97
N PHE A 99 4.22 -37.77 20.00
CA PHE A 99 4.54 -38.23 21.34
C PHE A 99 4.83 -39.76 21.35
N VAL A 100 3.94 -40.55 20.74
CA VAL A 100 4.14 -42.01 20.61
C VAL A 100 5.41 -42.32 19.79
N ALA A 101 5.66 -41.59 18.73
CA ALA A 101 6.87 -41.76 17.92
C ALA A 101 8.14 -41.45 18.72
N LEU A 102 8.13 -40.43 19.56
CA LEU A 102 9.25 -40.07 20.42
C LEU A 102 9.53 -41.16 21.48
N GLU A 103 8.50 -41.71 22.08
CA GLU A 103 8.66 -42.75 23.10
C GLU A 103 9.02 -44.13 22.52
N CYS A 104 8.39 -44.52 21.43
CA CYS A 104 8.51 -45.88 20.90
C CYS A 104 9.49 -46.01 19.73
N LEU A 105 9.62 -44.99 18.87
CA LEU A 105 10.32 -45.07 17.60
C LEU A 105 11.66 -44.32 17.56
N THR A 106 12.01 -43.56 18.60
CA THR A 106 13.24 -42.78 18.65
C THR A 106 14.49 -43.65 18.46
N ARG A 107 14.50 -44.85 19.03
CA ARG A 107 15.61 -45.81 18.90
C ARG A 107 15.79 -46.27 17.44
N LEU A 108 14.72 -46.40 16.70
CA LEU A 108 14.73 -46.76 15.27
C LEU A 108 15.17 -45.58 14.41
N LEU A 109 14.69 -44.35 14.73
CA LEU A 109 15.04 -43.10 14.02
C LEU A 109 16.49 -42.67 14.23
N TYR A 110 17.15 -43.15 15.30
CA TYR A 110 18.56 -42.86 15.62
C TYR A 110 19.50 -43.18 14.49
N TYR A 111 19.23 -44.25 13.71
CA TYR A 111 20.04 -44.69 12.59
C TYR A 111 19.68 -44.00 11.27
N THR A 112 18.73 -43.06 11.26
CA THR A 112 18.33 -42.36 10.03
C THR A 112 19.39 -41.33 9.64
N PRO A 113 20.02 -41.47 8.43
CA PRO A 113 21.00 -40.52 7.96
C PRO A 113 20.40 -39.12 7.81
N ILE A 114 21.11 -38.07 8.25
CA ILE A 114 20.72 -36.67 8.10
C ILE A 114 20.41 -36.33 6.64
N ALA A 115 21.11 -36.93 5.69
CA ALA A 115 20.85 -36.75 4.27
C ALA A 115 19.42 -37.12 3.83
N ILE A 116 18.82 -38.14 4.45
CA ILE A 116 17.45 -38.56 4.15
C ILE A 116 16.47 -37.48 4.68
N LEU A 117 16.70 -36.98 5.87
CA LEU A 117 15.87 -35.88 6.44
C LEU A 117 15.96 -34.62 5.57
N ALA A 118 17.16 -34.27 5.13
CA ALA A 118 17.37 -33.17 4.21
C ALA A 118 16.67 -33.39 2.86
N SER A 119 16.72 -34.62 2.31
CA SER A 119 16.04 -34.97 1.06
C SER A 119 14.51 -34.83 1.16
N ILE A 120 13.92 -35.21 2.29
CA ILE A 120 12.48 -35.07 2.53
C ILE A 120 12.10 -33.58 2.53
N ILE A 121 12.89 -32.73 3.20
CA ILE A 121 12.66 -31.27 3.19
C ILE A 121 12.80 -30.71 1.77
N LEU A 122 13.87 -31.06 1.07
CA LEU A 122 14.12 -30.60 -0.30
C LEU A 122 13.04 -31.06 -1.28
N SER A 123 12.46 -32.25 -1.11
CA SER A 123 11.38 -32.73 -1.97
C SER A 123 10.08 -31.95 -1.83
N ALA A 124 9.86 -31.30 -0.69
CA ALA A 124 8.69 -30.47 -0.45
C ALA A 124 8.82 -29.04 -1.03
N LEU A 125 10.05 -28.54 -1.24
CA LEU A 125 10.30 -27.16 -1.70
C LEU A 125 9.72 -26.85 -3.08
N PRO A 126 9.83 -27.71 -4.12
CA PRO A 126 9.28 -27.42 -5.44
C PRO A 126 7.78 -27.15 -5.44
N GLY A 127 7.04 -27.80 -4.53
CA GLY A 127 5.60 -27.58 -4.37
C GLY A 127 5.22 -26.25 -3.72
N LEU A 128 6.20 -25.56 -3.12
CA LEU A 128 6.00 -24.25 -2.48
C LEU A 128 6.38 -23.07 -3.39
N ILE A 129 7.10 -23.32 -4.47
CA ILE A 129 7.56 -22.28 -5.40
C ILE A 129 6.52 -22.14 -6.52
N ASP A 130 5.76 -21.05 -6.48
CA ASP A 130 4.83 -20.72 -7.55
C ASP A 130 5.45 -19.73 -8.54
N ILE A 131 6.07 -20.29 -9.59
CA ILE A 131 6.70 -19.52 -10.66
C ILE A 131 5.64 -18.75 -11.48
N ASN A 132 4.43 -19.31 -11.64
CA ASN A 132 3.38 -18.69 -12.41
C ASN A 132 2.88 -17.42 -11.70
N GLU A 133 2.75 -17.47 -10.38
CA GLU A 133 2.39 -16.29 -9.58
C GLU A 133 3.49 -15.22 -9.64
N ALA A 134 4.75 -15.59 -9.59
CA ALA A 134 5.86 -14.64 -9.76
C ALA A 134 5.83 -13.94 -11.13
N ILE A 135 5.53 -14.69 -12.21
CA ILE A 135 5.36 -14.11 -13.56
C ILE A 135 4.12 -13.22 -13.62
N HIS A 136 3.04 -13.60 -12.96
CA HIS A 136 1.84 -12.79 -12.87
C HIS A 136 2.12 -11.44 -12.18
N ILE A 137 2.78 -11.45 -11.03
CA ILE A 137 3.19 -10.25 -10.30
C ILE A 137 4.07 -9.35 -11.19
N TRP A 138 5.04 -9.92 -11.92
CA TRP A 138 5.88 -9.17 -12.86
C TRP A 138 5.06 -8.42 -13.92
N LYS A 139 4.00 -9.04 -14.43
CA LYS A 139 3.14 -8.43 -15.45
C LYS A 139 2.23 -7.34 -14.89
N VAL A 140 1.80 -7.49 -13.64
CA VAL A 140 0.88 -6.56 -12.97
C VAL A 140 1.64 -5.38 -12.39
N ASP A 141 2.68 -5.63 -11.61
CA ASP A 141 3.44 -4.57 -10.92
C ASP A 141 4.93 -4.95 -10.76
N LYS A 142 5.78 -4.17 -11.42
CA LYS A 142 7.23 -4.38 -11.39
C LYS A 142 7.85 -4.09 -10.03
N PHE A 143 7.25 -3.17 -9.23
CA PHE A 143 7.76 -2.84 -7.89
C PHE A 143 7.45 -3.98 -6.91
N ASP A 144 6.26 -4.58 -7.00
CA ASP A 144 5.91 -5.72 -6.16
C ASP A 144 6.78 -6.94 -6.49
N PHE A 145 7.08 -7.13 -7.76
CA PHE A 145 8.05 -8.15 -8.18
C PHE A 145 9.46 -7.87 -7.65
N LEU A 146 9.90 -6.60 -7.66
CA LEU A 146 11.19 -6.21 -7.11
C LEU A 146 11.26 -6.50 -5.60
N ALA A 147 10.17 -6.25 -4.87
CA ALA A 147 10.07 -6.57 -3.45
C ALA A 147 10.13 -8.08 -3.21
N LEU A 148 9.43 -8.88 -4.03
CA LEU A 148 9.46 -10.34 -3.98
C LEU A 148 10.86 -10.89 -4.23
N ILE A 149 11.53 -10.46 -5.28
CA ILE A 149 12.91 -10.91 -5.59
C ILE A 149 13.90 -10.41 -4.54
N GLY A 150 13.76 -9.17 -4.09
CA GLY A 150 14.60 -8.61 -3.02
C GLY A 150 14.48 -9.38 -1.71
N ALA A 151 13.25 -9.74 -1.31
CA ALA A 151 13.00 -10.62 -0.17
C ALA A 151 13.64 -11.99 -0.36
N PHE A 152 13.41 -12.62 -1.50
CA PHE A 152 13.93 -13.96 -1.82
C PHE A 152 15.46 -14.02 -1.76
N ILE A 153 16.13 -13.08 -2.42
CA ILE A 153 17.59 -12.99 -2.42
C ILE A 153 18.11 -12.67 -1.00
N GLY A 154 17.45 -11.74 -0.30
CA GLY A 154 17.82 -11.38 1.07
C GLY A 154 17.74 -12.57 2.02
N VAL A 155 16.69 -13.38 1.95
CA VAL A 155 16.55 -14.60 2.75
C VAL A 155 17.57 -15.65 2.38
N LEU A 156 17.82 -15.84 1.08
CA LEU A 156 18.69 -16.91 0.60
C LEU A 156 20.18 -16.66 0.90
N PHE A 157 20.64 -15.42 0.76
CA PHE A 157 22.07 -15.09 0.85
C PHE A 157 22.46 -14.39 2.16
N ALA A 158 21.52 -13.84 2.91
CA ALA A 158 21.80 -13.14 4.16
C ALA A 158 21.05 -13.77 5.35
N SER A 159 19.83 -13.31 5.62
CA SER A 159 18.98 -13.86 6.68
C SER A 159 17.50 -13.53 6.40
N VAL A 160 16.61 -14.24 7.07
CA VAL A 160 15.14 -13.98 6.99
C VAL A 160 14.83 -12.53 7.39
N GLU A 161 15.51 -12.03 8.41
CA GLU A 161 15.35 -10.66 8.92
C GLU A 161 15.71 -9.62 7.86
N ILE A 162 16.85 -9.82 7.17
CA ILE A 162 17.33 -8.92 6.12
C ILE A 162 16.41 -9.00 4.89
N GLY A 163 15.97 -10.20 4.49
CA GLY A 163 15.03 -10.36 3.40
C GLY A 163 13.70 -9.64 3.67
N LEU A 164 13.15 -9.79 4.87
CA LEU A 164 11.94 -9.09 5.27
C LEU A 164 12.14 -7.57 5.29
N LEU A 165 13.25 -7.09 5.86
CA LEU A 165 13.59 -5.68 5.89
C LEU A 165 13.67 -5.08 4.48
N VAL A 166 14.33 -5.76 3.56
CA VAL A 166 14.45 -5.34 2.14
C VAL A 166 13.07 -5.22 1.50
N ALA A 167 12.20 -6.22 1.67
CA ALA A 167 10.84 -6.18 1.14
C ALA A 167 10.04 -4.99 1.69
N VAL A 168 10.11 -4.77 3.00
CA VAL A 168 9.43 -3.65 3.67
C VAL A 168 9.96 -2.31 3.15
N VAL A 169 11.28 -2.14 3.05
CA VAL A 169 11.88 -0.89 2.52
C VAL A 169 11.44 -0.62 1.08
N ILE A 170 11.44 -1.64 0.21
CA ILE A 170 10.99 -1.48 -1.19
C ILE A 170 9.51 -1.10 -1.24
N SER A 171 8.67 -1.74 -0.42
CA SER A 171 7.23 -1.45 -0.36
C SER A 171 6.95 -0.03 0.15
N PHE A 172 7.66 0.42 1.18
CA PHE A 172 7.56 1.81 1.65
C PHE A 172 8.07 2.81 0.62
N ALA A 173 9.21 2.51 -0.04
CA ALA A 173 9.74 3.35 -1.11
C ALA A 173 8.72 3.52 -2.24
N LYS A 174 8.03 2.45 -2.65
CA LYS A 174 6.94 2.50 -3.63
C LYS A 174 5.83 3.47 -3.20
N ILE A 175 5.35 3.34 -1.96
CA ILE A 175 4.28 4.21 -1.44
C ILE A 175 4.73 5.67 -1.43
N ILE A 176 5.95 5.94 -0.98
CA ILE A 176 6.52 7.29 -0.96
C ILE A 176 6.64 7.85 -2.39
N LEU A 177 7.17 7.09 -3.34
CA LEU A 177 7.31 7.53 -4.74
C LEU A 177 5.98 7.89 -5.39
N ILE A 178 4.94 7.08 -5.17
CA ILE A 178 3.59 7.36 -5.66
C ILE A 178 3.02 8.61 -4.98
N SER A 179 3.29 8.82 -3.70
CA SER A 179 2.80 9.97 -2.94
C SER A 179 3.50 11.28 -3.34
N VAL A 180 4.82 11.22 -3.60
CA VAL A 180 5.65 12.41 -3.95
C VAL A 180 5.35 12.93 -5.36
N ARG A 181 5.05 12.04 -6.30
CA ARG A 181 4.77 12.43 -7.71
C ARG A 181 3.39 11.94 -8.15
N PRO A 182 2.32 12.48 -7.58
CA PRO A 182 0.98 12.12 -8.01
C PRO A 182 0.75 12.58 -9.46
N GLY A 183 0.00 11.80 -10.21
CA GLY A 183 -0.46 12.21 -11.54
C GLY A 183 -1.46 13.36 -11.45
N ILE A 184 -1.55 14.14 -12.51
CA ILE A 184 -2.66 15.08 -12.75
C ILE A 184 -3.43 14.56 -13.97
N GLU A 185 -4.75 14.56 -13.87
CA GLU A 185 -5.66 14.26 -14.97
C GLU A 185 -6.15 15.56 -15.58
N THR A 186 -6.08 15.66 -16.90
CA THR A 186 -6.76 16.72 -17.64
C THR A 186 -8.14 16.21 -18.02
N LEU A 187 -9.16 16.86 -17.47
CA LEU A 187 -10.55 16.50 -17.71
C LEU A 187 -11.12 17.30 -18.87
N ARG A 188 -11.94 16.64 -19.70
CA ARG A 188 -12.69 17.26 -20.80
C ARG A 188 -14.12 16.76 -20.78
N ARG A 189 -15.03 17.53 -21.36
CA ARG A 189 -16.46 17.21 -21.41
C ARG A 189 -16.73 16.05 -22.36
N MET A 190 -17.57 15.08 -21.93
CA MET A 190 -18.10 14.05 -22.82
C MET A 190 -19.18 14.65 -23.74
N PRO A 191 -19.15 14.38 -25.05
CA PRO A 191 -20.13 14.92 -25.99
C PRO A 191 -21.56 14.57 -25.58
N GLY A 192 -22.42 15.60 -25.51
CA GLY A 192 -23.86 15.42 -25.20
C GLY A 192 -24.17 15.11 -23.74
N THR A 193 -23.21 15.25 -22.83
CA THR A 193 -23.41 15.01 -21.40
C THR A 193 -22.73 16.10 -20.56
N ASP A 194 -23.05 16.15 -19.29
CA ASP A 194 -22.42 17.05 -18.30
C ASP A 194 -21.32 16.33 -17.49
N ILE A 195 -20.82 15.22 -18.04
CA ILE A 195 -19.77 14.40 -17.43
C ILE A 195 -18.41 14.85 -17.96
N PHE A 196 -17.46 15.03 -17.03
CA PHE A 196 -16.07 15.32 -17.33
C PHE A 196 -15.20 14.12 -17.05
N ALA A 197 -14.40 13.70 -18.03
CA ALA A 197 -13.60 12.50 -17.98
C ALA A 197 -12.16 12.76 -18.40
N ASP A 198 -11.23 11.89 -17.96
CA ASP A 198 -9.82 11.95 -18.33
C ASP A 198 -9.66 11.73 -19.86
N THR A 199 -8.97 12.64 -20.50
CA THR A 199 -8.68 12.60 -21.94
C THR A 199 -7.92 11.34 -22.35
N ASN A 200 -7.05 10.83 -21.48
CA ASN A 200 -6.27 9.61 -21.76
C ASN A 200 -7.15 8.36 -21.75
N GLN A 201 -8.17 8.34 -20.88
CA GLN A 201 -9.10 7.22 -20.78
C GLN A 201 -10.21 7.28 -21.84
N TYR A 202 -10.67 8.50 -22.17
CA TYR A 202 -11.77 8.73 -23.12
C TYR A 202 -11.36 9.75 -24.21
N PRO A 203 -10.73 9.29 -25.31
CA PRO A 203 -10.24 10.18 -26.38
C PRO A 203 -11.33 10.98 -27.12
N MET A 204 -12.60 10.57 -26.96
CA MET A 204 -13.76 11.25 -27.58
C MET A 204 -14.20 12.53 -26.85
N THR A 205 -13.56 12.88 -25.76
CA THR A 205 -13.89 14.08 -24.97
C THR A 205 -13.57 15.35 -25.74
N VAL A 206 -14.38 16.40 -25.55
CA VAL A 206 -14.27 17.68 -26.23
C VAL A 206 -13.70 18.75 -25.28
N LYS A 207 -12.78 19.57 -25.76
CA LYS A 207 -12.23 20.71 -25.03
C LYS A 207 -13.31 21.77 -24.78
N THR A 208 -13.34 22.32 -23.56
CA THR A 208 -14.15 23.49 -23.24
C THR A 208 -13.31 24.72 -23.55
N PRO A 209 -13.74 25.60 -24.50
CA PRO A 209 -12.93 26.74 -24.91
C PRO A 209 -12.63 27.68 -23.74
N GLY A 210 -11.35 28.05 -23.55
CA GLY A 210 -10.91 28.99 -22.53
C GLY A 210 -10.85 28.42 -21.10
N VAL A 211 -11.15 27.13 -20.87
CA VAL A 211 -11.11 26.49 -19.56
C VAL A 211 -10.24 25.26 -19.58
N LEU A 212 -9.30 25.17 -18.65
CA LEU A 212 -8.56 23.95 -18.36
C LEU A 212 -9.04 23.36 -17.04
N ILE A 213 -9.30 22.06 -17.06
CA ILE A 213 -9.83 21.35 -15.88
C ILE A 213 -8.83 20.28 -15.48
N PHE A 214 -8.34 20.38 -14.26
CA PHE A 214 -7.37 19.44 -13.69
C PHE A 214 -7.95 18.73 -12.49
N ARG A 215 -7.69 17.43 -12.38
CA ARG A 215 -7.94 16.62 -11.18
C ARG A 215 -6.64 16.04 -10.64
N VAL A 216 -6.40 16.23 -9.36
CA VAL A 216 -5.23 15.69 -8.68
C VAL A 216 -5.44 14.21 -8.36
N LYS A 217 -4.50 13.33 -8.79
CA LYS A 217 -4.53 11.89 -8.47
C LYS A 217 -3.97 11.55 -7.09
N SER A 218 -4.10 12.44 -6.12
CA SER A 218 -3.60 12.22 -4.76
C SER A 218 -4.72 12.38 -3.74
N ALA A 219 -4.66 11.57 -2.69
CA ALA A 219 -5.52 11.75 -1.52
C ALA A 219 -5.02 12.89 -0.61
N LEU A 220 -3.72 13.20 -0.67
CA LEU A 220 -3.08 14.21 0.16
C LEU A 220 -2.40 15.25 -0.72
N LEU A 221 -2.60 16.53 -0.39
CA LEU A 221 -1.80 17.64 -0.89
C LEU A 221 -0.91 18.10 0.25
N CYS A 222 0.39 17.85 0.16
CA CYS A 222 1.33 18.01 1.27
C CYS A 222 2.72 18.48 0.78
N PHE A 223 3.59 18.78 1.74
CA PHE A 223 4.97 19.24 1.45
C PHE A 223 5.71 18.37 0.43
N ALA A 224 5.39 17.08 0.36
CA ALA A 224 6.10 16.14 -0.52
C ALA A 224 5.70 16.26 -2.00
N ASN A 225 4.49 16.75 -2.31
CA ASN A 225 3.95 16.77 -3.68
C ASN A 225 3.41 18.13 -4.15
N ALA A 226 3.25 19.08 -3.24
CA ALA A 226 2.62 20.37 -3.54
C ALA A 226 3.31 21.12 -4.67
N SER A 227 4.63 21.28 -4.62
CA SER A 227 5.41 21.96 -5.67
C SER A 227 5.36 21.23 -7.01
N SER A 228 5.38 19.88 -6.98
CA SER A 228 5.28 19.07 -8.21
C SER A 228 3.93 19.23 -8.90
N ILE A 229 2.85 19.38 -8.13
CA ILE A 229 1.48 19.60 -8.66
C ILE A 229 1.39 21.00 -9.28
N GLU A 230 1.88 22.01 -8.58
CA GLU A 230 1.92 23.41 -9.09
C GLU A 230 2.69 23.51 -10.41
N GLU A 231 3.93 22.99 -10.44
CA GLU A 231 4.78 23.01 -11.63
C GLU A 231 4.12 22.32 -12.83
N ARG A 232 3.46 21.18 -12.60
CA ARG A 232 2.76 20.43 -13.67
C ARG A 232 1.54 21.17 -14.18
N ILE A 233 0.74 21.79 -13.29
CA ILE A 233 -0.43 22.59 -13.72
C ILE A 233 0.06 23.77 -14.56
N MET A 234 1.08 24.50 -14.11
CA MET A 234 1.65 25.61 -14.87
C MET A 234 2.26 25.17 -16.19
N GLY A 235 2.95 24.01 -16.22
CA GLY A 235 3.46 23.42 -17.45
C GLY A 235 2.36 23.15 -18.47
N CYS A 236 1.27 22.49 -18.03
CA CYS A 236 0.12 22.22 -18.90
C CYS A 236 -0.57 23.49 -19.41
N VAL A 237 -0.65 24.55 -18.59
CA VAL A 237 -1.21 25.85 -19.01
C VAL A 237 -0.35 26.47 -20.12
N ASN A 238 0.97 26.46 -19.95
CA ASN A 238 1.90 27.03 -20.94
C ASN A 238 1.91 26.21 -22.25
N GLU A 239 1.92 24.88 -22.16
CA GLU A 239 1.85 23.99 -23.34
C GLU A 239 0.56 24.22 -24.15
N GLU A 240 -0.57 24.34 -23.48
CA GLU A 240 -1.86 24.55 -24.13
C GLU A 240 -1.93 25.96 -24.80
N GLU A 241 -1.36 26.99 -24.17
CA GLU A 241 -1.26 28.32 -24.75
C GLU A 241 -0.35 28.34 -26.00
N GLU A 242 0.76 27.59 -25.98
CA GLU A 242 1.65 27.45 -27.15
C GLU A 242 0.95 26.70 -28.29
N GLU A 243 0.24 25.59 -27.99
CA GLU A 243 -0.50 24.83 -29.00
C GLU A 243 -1.61 25.66 -29.66
N GLU A 244 -2.35 26.47 -28.91
CA GLU A 244 -3.40 27.31 -29.46
C GLU A 244 -2.84 28.45 -30.28
N ASN A 245 -1.71 29.03 -29.90
CA ASN A 245 -1.02 30.05 -30.69
C ASN A 245 -0.52 29.53 -32.05
N ILE A 246 -0.15 28.24 -32.15
CA ILE A 246 0.32 27.61 -33.40
C ILE A 246 -0.87 27.23 -34.31
N LYS A 247 -1.99 26.79 -33.76
CA LYS A 247 -3.13 26.24 -34.52
C LYS A 247 -4.14 27.29 -35.03
N SER A 248 -4.20 28.46 -34.39
CA SER A 248 -5.15 29.50 -34.79
C SER A 248 -4.49 30.89 -34.83
N ASN A 249 -4.68 31.63 -35.95
CA ASN A 249 -4.31 33.05 -36.06
C ASN A 249 -5.10 33.97 -35.09
N ALA A 250 -5.99 33.40 -34.25
CA ALA A 250 -6.75 34.11 -33.24
C ALA A 250 -6.33 33.59 -31.87
N LYS A 251 -5.70 34.43 -31.05
CA LYS A 251 -5.36 34.17 -29.64
C LYS A 251 -6.62 33.79 -28.86
N ARG A 252 -6.91 32.52 -28.74
CA ARG A 252 -7.84 32.02 -27.71
C ARG A 252 -7.07 31.90 -26.42
N LYS A 253 -7.23 32.90 -25.55
CA LYS A 253 -6.56 32.92 -24.24
C LYS A 253 -7.27 31.97 -23.28
N ILE A 254 -6.52 31.19 -22.53
CA ILE A 254 -7.04 30.47 -21.37
C ILE A 254 -7.49 31.53 -20.35
N LEU A 255 -8.71 31.43 -19.87
CA LEU A 255 -9.28 32.37 -18.92
C LEU A 255 -9.38 31.77 -17.53
N PHE A 256 -9.63 30.45 -17.45
CA PHE A 256 -9.93 29.79 -16.20
C PHE A 256 -9.18 28.44 -16.08
N VAL A 257 -8.64 28.20 -14.90
CA VAL A 257 -8.17 26.90 -14.45
C VAL A 257 -9.08 26.38 -13.36
N VAL A 258 -9.76 25.28 -13.63
CA VAL A 258 -10.65 24.61 -12.67
C VAL A 258 -9.89 23.43 -12.05
N LEU A 259 -9.72 23.47 -10.73
CA LEU A 259 -9.06 22.42 -9.98
C LEU A 259 -10.10 21.56 -9.25
N ASP A 260 -10.32 20.35 -9.74
CA ASP A 260 -11.18 19.37 -9.10
C ASP A 260 -10.45 18.68 -7.95
N MET A 261 -10.96 18.92 -6.74
CA MET A 261 -10.42 18.42 -5.47
C MET A 261 -11.12 17.16 -4.96
N SER A 262 -11.95 16.52 -5.77
CA SER A 262 -12.76 15.35 -5.37
C SER A 262 -11.95 14.21 -4.75
N ASN A 263 -10.73 13.99 -5.22
CA ASN A 263 -9.84 12.95 -4.72
C ASN A 263 -9.07 13.36 -3.45
N LEU A 264 -8.95 14.67 -3.18
CA LEU A 264 -8.23 15.14 -2.01
C LEU A 264 -9.03 14.87 -0.73
N ILE A 265 -8.41 14.15 0.20
CA ILE A 265 -8.96 13.87 1.53
C ILE A 265 -8.44 14.89 2.52
N ASN A 266 -7.19 15.34 2.35
CA ASN A 266 -6.55 16.25 3.29
C ASN A 266 -5.53 17.17 2.59
N VAL A 267 -5.29 18.32 3.20
CA VAL A 267 -4.27 19.31 2.81
C VAL A 267 -3.48 19.75 4.03
N ASP A 268 -2.17 19.91 3.90
CA ASP A 268 -1.34 20.52 4.94
C ASP A 268 -1.00 21.99 4.64
N THR A 269 -0.26 22.62 5.54
CA THR A 269 0.14 24.03 5.39
C THR A 269 0.96 24.27 4.13
N SER A 270 1.86 23.35 3.76
CA SER A 270 2.66 23.44 2.54
C SER A 270 1.80 23.31 1.28
N GLY A 271 0.80 22.43 1.30
CA GLY A 271 -0.18 22.31 0.22
C GLY A 271 -1.00 23.59 0.03
N ILE A 272 -1.40 24.25 1.13
CA ILE A 272 -2.12 25.54 1.07
C ILE A 272 -1.21 26.64 0.51
N THR A 273 0.07 26.67 0.92
CA THR A 273 1.04 27.63 0.38
C THR A 273 1.23 27.45 -1.12
N ALA A 274 1.41 26.23 -1.60
CA ALA A 274 1.54 25.94 -3.02
C ALA A 274 0.27 26.30 -3.83
N LEU A 275 -0.92 26.08 -3.27
CA LEU A 275 -2.17 26.57 -3.89
C LEU A 275 -2.20 28.10 -3.98
N ALA A 276 -1.67 28.79 -2.97
CA ALA A 276 -1.58 30.25 -2.97
C ALA A 276 -0.56 30.77 -3.99
N GLU A 277 0.55 30.06 -4.17
CA GLU A 277 1.56 30.35 -5.21
C GLU A 277 0.99 30.08 -6.61
N LEU A 278 0.34 28.94 -6.81
CA LEU A 278 -0.38 28.62 -8.05
C LEU A 278 -1.39 29.72 -8.42
N HIS A 279 -2.20 30.15 -7.45
CA HIS A 279 -3.16 31.24 -7.68
C HIS A 279 -2.47 32.53 -8.09
N ASN A 280 -1.36 32.92 -7.44
CA ASN A 280 -0.61 34.13 -7.78
C ASN A 280 -0.02 34.03 -9.20
N ASN A 281 0.59 32.89 -9.55
CA ASN A 281 1.21 32.64 -10.86
C ASN A 281 0.16 32.67 -11.98
N LEU A 282 -0.98 32.02 -11.77
CA LEU A 282 -2.11 32.07 -12.72
C LEU A 282 -2.67 33.49 -12.87
N THR A 283 -2.81 34.23 -11.77
CA THR A 283 -3.31 35.62 -11.80
C THR A 283 -2.35 36.53 -12.57
N GLN A 284 -1.04 36.35 -12.45
CA GLN A 284 -0.03 37.09 -13.25
C GLN A 284 -0.15 36.79 -14.73
N ALA A 285 -0.48 35.55 -15.10
CA ALA A 285 -0.79 35.15 -16.47
C ALA A 285 -2.17 35.65 -16.95
N GLY A 286 -2.98 36.22 -16.04
CA GLY A 286 -4.33 36.67 -16.33
C GLY A 286 -5.33 35.52 -16.45
N VAL A 287 -5.06 34.43 -15.72
CA VAL A 287 -5.88 33.23 -15.62
C VAL A 287 -6.47 33.16 -14.20
N GLU A 288 -7.74 32.84 -14.07
CA GLU A 288 -8.40 32.72 -12.78
C GLU A 288 -8.43 31.26 -12.30
N LEU A 289 -8.13 31.06 -11.00
CA LEU A 289 -8.21 29.76 -10.35
C LEU A 289 -9.60 29.57 -9.72
N VAL A 290 -10.20 28.44 -10.01
CA VAL A 290 -11.50 28.00 -9.47
C VAL A 290 -11.37 26.62 -8.85
N LEU A 291 -11.92 26.43 -7.65
CA LEU A 291 -11.93 25.15 -6.95
C LEU A 291 -13.28 24.45 -7.09
N VAL A 292 -13.23 23.13 -7.25
CA VAL A 292 -14.45 22.32 -7.38
C VAL A 292 -14.40 21.12 -6.47
N ASN A 293 -15.53 20.84 -5.84
CA ASN A 293 -15.78 19.65 -5.03
C ASN A 293 -14.73 19.37 -3.94
N PRO A 294 -14.30 20.36 -3.14
CA PRO A 294 -13.44 20.09 -2.00
C PRO A 294 -14.23 19.34 -0.92
N LYS A 295 -13.63 18.30 -0.34
CA LYS A 295 -14.20 17.61 0.83
C LYS A 295 -14.20 18.52 2.05
N TRP A 296 -15.07 18.21 3.03
CA TRP A 296 -15.25 19.02 4.24
C TRP A 296 -13.93 19.38 4.94
N GLU A 297 -13.04 18.41 5.11
CA GLU A 297 -11.76 18.62 5.79
C GLU A 297 -10.84 19.58 5.03
N VAL A 298 -10.87 19.50 3.69
CA VAL A 298 -10.07 20.35 2.82
C VAL A 298 -10.61 21.79 2.84
N ILE A 299 -11.91 21.97 2.60
CA ILE A 299 -12.52 23.31 2.57
C ILE A 299 -12.42 24.02 3.94
N HIS A 300 -12.57 23.26 5.03
CA HIS A 300 -12.42 23.79 6.38
C HIS A 300 -11.03 24.39 6.61
N LYS A 301 -9.97 23.68 6.23
CA LYS A 301 -8.58 24.15 6.33
C LYS A 301 -8.28 25.32 5.40
N LEU A 302 -8.79 25.30 4.17
CA LEU A 302 -8.65 26.41 3.22
C LEU A 302 -9.33 27.67 3.73
N ASN A 303 -10.49 27.56 4.38
CA ASN A 303 -11.18 28.68 5.02
C ASN A 303 -10.38 29.21 6.21
N GLN A 304 -9.89 28.34 7.10
CA GLN A 304 -9.06 28.75 8.24
C GLN A 304 -7.79 29.49 7.81
N ALA A 305 -7.21 29.09 6.70
CA ALA A 305 -6.03 29.74 6.12
C ALA A 305 -6.35 31.02 5.31
N GLY A 306 -7.62 31.41 5.20
CA GLY A 306 -8.05 32.57 4.42
C GLY A 306 -7.93 32.42 2.92
N PHE A 307 -7.60 31.22 2.42
CA PHE A 307 -7.34 30.98 1.00
C PHE A 307 -8.62 31.14 0.16
N VAL A 308 -9.77 30.69 0.67
CA VAL A 308 -11.07 30.85 -0.03
C VAL A 308 -11.42 32.32 -0.26
N SER A 309 -11.14 33.18 0.70
CA SER A 309 -11.32 34.64 0.54
C SER A 309 -10.34 35.20 -0.50
N LYS A 310 -9.10 34.69 -0.55
CA LYS A 310 -8.07 35.12 -1.51
C LYS A 310 -8.46 34.85 -2.96
N ILE A 311 -9.12 33.71 -3.23
CA ILE A 311 -9.62 33.36 -4.58
C ILE A 311 -11.00 33.95 -4.89
N GLY A 312 -11.49 34.89 -4.04
CA GLY A 312 -12.79 35.54 -4.22
C GLY A 312 -14.00 34.65 -4.02
N GLY A 313 -13.87 33.58 -3.17
CA GLY A 313 -14.97 32.65 -2.87
C GLY A 313 -15.33 31.70 -4.03
N LYS A 314 -14.50 31.57 -5.06
CA LYS A 314 -14.75 30.73 -6.25
C LYS A 314 -14.58 29.24 -5.93
N VAL A 315 -15.53 28.71 -5.19
CA VAL A 315 -15.60 27.28 -4.79
C VAL A 315 -16.97 26.74 -5.13
N TYR A 316 -17.04 25.74 -5.98
CA TYR A 316 -18.28 25.18 -6.53
C TYR A 316 -18.42 23.69 -6.19
N MET A 317 -19.64 23.16 -6.28
CA MET A 317 -19.89 21.74 -5.99
C MET A 317 -19.62 20.86 -7.21
N THR A 318 -19.86 21.37 -8.43
CA THR A 318 -19.66 20.63 -9.67
C THR A 318 -18.81 21.41 -10.67
N ILE A 319 -18.17 20.69 -11.58
CA ILE A 319 -17.37 21.31 -12.65
C ILE A 319 -18.25 22.15 -13.57
N GLU A 320 -19.47 21.68 -13.84
CA GLU A 320 -20.42 22.37 -14.68
C GLU A 320 -20.85 23.72 -14.08
N GLU A 321 -21.25 23.71 -12.80
CA GLU A 321 -21.57 24.93 -12.05
C GLU A 321 -20.43 25.95 -12.10
N ALA A 322 -19.18 25.46 -11.96
CA ALA A 322 -18.00 26.30 -12.04
C ALA A 322 -17.84 26.94 -13.43
N ILE A 323 -18.06 26.17 -14.50
CA ILE A 323 -17.96 26.66 -15.87
C ILE A 323 -19.06 27.68 -16.15
N ASP A 324 -20.30 27.39 -15.79
CA ASP A 324 -21.43 28.32 -15.98
C ASP A 324 -21.21 29.63 -15.25
N ALA A 325 -20.72 29.57 -14.00
CA ALA A 325 -20.36 30.75 -13.24
C ALA A 325 -19.20 31.55 -13.89
N CYS A 326 -18.20 30.88 -14.46
CA CYS A 326 -17.08 31.53 -15.16
C CYS A 326 -17.52 32.30 -16.40
N PHE A 327 -18.51 31.80 -17.12
CA PHE A 327 -19.02 32.45 -18.33
C PHE A 327 -20.24 33.37 -18.11
N GLY A 328 -20.66 33.54 -16.84
CA GLY A 328 -21.81 34.37 -16.49
C GLY A 328 -23.15 33.83 -17.02
N LEU A 329 -23.20 32.55 -17.35
CA LEU A 329 -24.43 31.85 -17.66
C LEU A 329 -25.16 31.66 -16.30
N LYS A 330 -26.32 32.31 -16.15
CA LYS A 330 -27.11 32.23 -14.92
C LYS A 330 -27.44 30.78 -14.58
N VAL A 331 -27.02 30.35 -13.40
CA VAL A 331 -27.56 29.18 -12.73
C VAL A 331 -29.00 29.50 -12.28
#